data_cbda83ea31a78206966b5ec2937abfb5
#
_entry.id   cbda83ea31a78206966b5ec2937abfb5
#
_cell.length_a   1.000
_cell.length_b   1.000
_cell.length_c   1.000
_cell.angle_alpha   90.00
_cell.angle_beta   90.00
_cell.angle_gamma   90.00
#
_symmetry.space_group_name_H-M   'P 1'
#
loop_
_entity.id
_entity.type
_entity.pdbx_description
1 polymer ?
#
loop_
_entity_poly.entity_id
_entity_poly.type
_entity_poly.pdbx_seq_one_letter_code
_entity_poly.pdbx_strand_id
1 'polypeptide(L)'
;IIVGTPIAGRPHAELGSLVGVFLNTLAIRNYPCGDKTFLDYLQEVKEHALRAYEHQEYPFEELVEKLNLTRDTSRNALFDTMFELKTFEQQEFELEGLTFKPYPTDNPTSKFDLTLDAVEQPEGILCSLEYSTALYKPETIARFAQHFTELVRAITLHPQQPLAALDMV
;
A
#
# COMPACT_ATOMS: atom_id res chain seq x y z
N ILE A 1 13.15 4.73 -3.25
CA ILE A 1 11.71 4.95 -3.12
C ILE A 1 11.28 4.52 -1.73
N ILE A 2 10.38 5.29 -1.11
CA ILE A 2 9.75 4.92 0.16
C ILE A 2 8.24 4.88 -0.08
N VAL A 3 7.61 3.79 0.36
CA VAL A 3 6.16 3.60 0.30
C VAL A 3 5.67 3.33 1.72
N GLY A 4 4.62 4.03 2.14
CA GLY A 4 3.96 3.78 3.40
C GLY A 4 3.05 2.56 3.31
N THR A 5 2.93 1.79 4.40
CA THR A 5 1.93 0.74 4.52
C THR A 5 1.34 0.74 5.92
N PRO A 6 0.01 0.72 6.08
CA PRO A 6 -0.62 0.64 7.39
C PRO A 6 -0.50 -0.79 7.93
N ILE A 7 -0.42 -0.90 9.25
CA ILE A 7 -0.46 -2.18 9.95
C ILE A 7 -1.45 -2.12 11.10
N ALA A 8 -2.00 -3.27 11.46
CA ALA A 8 -3.00 -3.37 12.53
C ALA A 8 -2.44 -3.06 13.93
N GLY A 9 -1.10 -3.13 14.13
CA GLY A 9 -0.44 -2.85 15.41
C GLY A 9 -0.89 -3.79 16.54
N ARG A 10 -1.27 -5.04 16.21
CA ARG A 10 -1.74 -6.03 17.18
C ARG A 10 -0.83 -7.27 17.17
N PRO A 11 0.41 -7.17 17.71
CA PRO A 11 1.39 -8.26 17.64
C PRO A 11 0.99 -9.47 18.49
N HIS A 12 0.09 -9.30 19.47
CA HIS A 12 -0.37 -10.39 20.35
C HIS A 12 -1.85 -10.70 20.11
N ALA A 13 -2.19 -12.00 20.06
CA ALA A 13 -3.55 -12.45 19.82
C ALA A 13 -4.55 -11.90 20.85
N GLU A 14 -4.12 -11.70 22.10
CA GLU A 14 -4.93 -11.12 23.17
C GLU A 14 -5.41 -9.69 22.88
N LEU A 15 -4.69 -8.94 22.06
CA LEU A 15 -5.08 -7.60 21.65
C LEU A 15 -6.23 -7.61 20.62
N GLY A 16 -6.53 -8.76 20.02
CA GLY A 16 -7.58 -8.89 19.00
C GLY A 16 -8.97 -8.50 19.50
N SER A 17 -9.28 -8.80 20.76
CA SER A 17 -10.58 -8.50 21.38
C SER A 17 -10.70 -7.09 21.95
N LEU A 18 -9.61 -6.33 22.04
CA LEU A 18 -9.62 -4.99 22.61
C LEU A 18 -10.16 -3.96 21.61
N VAL A 19 -11.07 -3.11 22.06
CA VAL A 19 -11.55 -1.97 21.29
C VAL A 19 -10.59 -0.80 21.47
N GLY A 20 -10.08 -0.24 20.37
CA GLY A 20 -9.16 0.88 20.38
C GLY A 20 -8.41 1.05 19.06
N VAL A 21 -7.68 2.15 18.93
CA VAL A 21 -6.81 2.43 17.78
C VAL A 21 -5.43 1.85 18.08
N PHE A 22 -5.04 0.82 17.33
CA PHE A 22 -3.74 0.16 17.42
C PHE A 22 -2.93 0.30 16.13
N LEU A 23 -3.46 1.05 15.17
CA LEU A 23 -2.82 1.23 13.88
C LEU A 23 -1.45 1.90 14.01
N ASN A 24 -0.48 1.40 13.27
CA ASN A 24 0.79 2.07 13.03
C ASN A 24 1.07 2.08 11.52
N THR A 25 2.08 2.84 11.11
CA THR A 25 2.48 2.93 9.70
C THR A 25 3.94 2.58 9.56
N LEU A 26 4.25 1.70 8.61
CA LEU A 26 5.62 1.36 8.24
C LEU A 26 6.04 2.14 6.99
N ALA A 27 7.27 2.63 6.98
CA ALA A 27 7.92 3.24 5.83
C ALA A 27 8.86 2.21 5.17
N ILE A 28 8.39 1.56 4.10
CA ILE A 28 9.16 0.54 3.39
C ILE A 28 10.03 1.20 2.35
N ARG A 29 11.35 1.13 2.53
CA ARG A 29 12.33 1.72 1.61
C ARG A 29 12.93 0.67 0.71
N ASN A 30 12.80 0.87 -0.61
CA ASN A 30 13.32 -0.02 -1.63
C ASN A 30 14.11 0.73 -2.69
N TYR A 31 14.99 0.00 -3.41
CA TYR A 31 15.91 0.53 -4.41
C TYR A 31 15.74 -0.20 -5.75
N PRO A 32 14.72 0.14 -6.55
CA PRO A 32 14.52 -0.43 -7.88
C PRO A 32 15.61 0.10 -8.83
N CYS A 33 16.63 -0.71 -9.08
CA CYS A 33 17.66 -0.43 -10.08
C CYS A 33 17.33 -1.19 -11.36
N GLY A 34 17.52 -0.53 -12.51
CA GLY A 34 17.08 -1.05 -13.80
C GLY A 34 17.78 -2.33 -14.26
N ASP A 35 18.98 -2.62 -13.75
CA ASP A 35 19.80 -3.80 -14.02
C ASP A 35 19.38 -5.05 -13.24
N LYS A 36 18.59 -4.88 -12.16
CA LYS A 36 18.05 -5.99 -11.38
C LYS A 36 16.93 -6.69 -12.13
N THR A 37 16.85 -8.02 -11.99
CA THR A 37 15.66 -8.75 -12.42
C THR A 37 14.48 -8.47 -11.49
N PHE A 38 13.26 -8.72 -11.97
CA PHE A 38 12.09 -8.59 -11.11
C PHE A 38 12.16 -9.56 -9.91
N LEU A 39 12.64 -10.78 -10.10
CA LEU A 39 12.77 -11.76 -9.02
C LEU A 39 13.77 -11.33 -7.95
N ASP A 40 14.92 -10.81 -8.35
CA ASP A 40 15.92 -10.30 -7.40
C ASP A 40 15.34 -9.12 -6.60
N TYR A 41 14.66 -8.20 -7.30
CA TYR A 41 14.02 -7.06 -6.65
C TYR A 41 12.89 -7.48 -5.72
N LEU A 42 12.07 -8.46 -6.11
CA LEU A 42 11.00 -9.01 -5.27
C LEU A 42 11.56 -9.63 -3.98
N GLN A 43 12.70 -10.34 -4.08
CA GLN A 43 13.37 -10.89 -2.90
C GLN A 43 13.86 -9.78 -1.97
N GLU A 44 14.45 -8.70 -2.50
CA GLU A 44 14.86 -7.55 -1.69
C GLU A 44 13.66 -6.88 -1.01
N VAL A 45 12.55 -6.67 -1.75
CA VAL A 45 11.32 -6.08 -1.19
C VAL A 45 10.79 -6.94 -0.06
N LYS A 46 10.78 -8.27 -0.24
CA LYS A 46 10.36 -9.21 0.82
C LYS A 46 11.23 -9.07 2.07
N GLU A 47 12.54 -9.04 1.93
CA GLU A 47 13.47 -8.90 3.05
C GLU A 47 13.30 -7.57 3.77
N HIS A 48 13.15 -6.46 3.02
CA HIS A 48 12.92 -5.15 3.61
C HIS A 48 11.57 -5.06 4.34
N ALA A 49 10.53 -5.65 3.78
CA ALA A 49 9.22 -5.70 4.41
C ALA A 49 9.27 -6.53 5.71
N LEU A 50 9.87 -7.72 5.69
CA LEU A 50 10.00 -8.56 6.89
C LEU A 50 10.76 -7.84 8.01
N ARG A 51 11.88 -7.18 7.69
CA ARG A 51 12.62 -6.37 8.68
C ARG A 51 11.79 -5.22 9.22
N ALA A 52 10.99 -4.57 8.38
CA ALA A 52 10.10 -3.51 8.85
C ALA A 52 9.01 -4.05 9.79
N TYR A 53 8.45 -5.24 9.49
CA TYR A 53 7.49 -5.91 10.37
C TYR A 53 8.10 -6.36 11.71
N GLU A 54 9.38 -6.76 11.74
CA GLU A 54 10.08 -7.07 13.00
C GLU A 54 10.17 -5.85 13.93
N HIS A 55 10.12 -4.63 13.38
CA HIS A 55 10.16 -3.37 14.12
C HIS A 55 8.82 -2.62 14.12
N GLN A 56 7.71 -3.30 13.86
CA GLN A 56 6.39 -2.68 13.69
C GLN A 56 5.85 -1.96 14.93
N GLU A 57 6.38 -2.28 16.11
CA GLU A 57 5.98 -1.63 17.35
C GLU A 57 6.58 -0.22 17.51
N TYR A 58 7.58 0.13 16.68
CA TYR A 58 8.20 1.44 16.73
C TYR A 58 7.25 2.50 16.16
N PRO A 59 6.81 3.51 16.95
CA PRO A 59 5.83 4.50 16.48
C PRO A 59 6.37 5.32 15.31
N PHE A 60 5.53 5.52 14.30
CA PHE A 60 5.90 6.29 13.10
C PHE A 60 6.31 7.74 13.44
N GLU A 61 5.61 8.36 14.40
CA GLU A 61 5.88 9.72 14.84
C GLU A 61 7.27 9.85 15.46
N GLU A 62 7.70 8.86 16.26
CA GLU A 62 9.05 8.84 16.84
C GLU A 62 10.12 8.64 15.77
N LEU A 63 9.84 7.85 14.74
CA LEU A 63 10.73 7.68 13.59
C LEU A 63 10.94 9.01 12.87
N VAL A 64 9.86 9.74 12.60
CA VAL A 64 9.91 11.07 11.95
C VAL A 64 10.70 12.06 12.79
N GLU A 65 10.49 12.08 14.11
CA GLU A 65 11.21 12.96 15.02
C GLU A 65 12.72 12.65 15.05
N LYS A 66 13.10 11.36 15.17
CA LYS A 66 14.51 10.95 15.19
C LYS A 66 15.28 11.25 13.91
N LEU A 67 14.59 11.22 12.76
CA LEU A 67 15.22 11.54 11.49
C LEU A 67 15.47 13.03 11.30
N ASN A 68 14.98 13.90 12.19
CA ASN A 68 15.15 15.36 12.15
C ASN A 68 14.86 15.94 10.75
N LEU A 69 13.82 15.45 10.09
CA LEU A 69 13.47 15.91 8.75
C LEU A 69 12.99 17.37 8.81
N THR A 70 13.42 18.15 7.84
CA THR A 70 12.88 19.51 7.67
C THR A 70 11.38 19.40 7.45
N ARG A 71 10.58 19.96 8.36
CA ARG A 71 9.12 19.93 8.26
C ARG A 71 8.67 20.78 7.08
N ASP A 72 8.15 20.11 6.08
CA ASP A 72 7.38 20.73 5.01
C ASP A 72 5.90 20.41 5.25
N THR A 73 5.11 21.41 5.63
CA THR A 73 3.70 21.24 5.95
C THR A 73 2.84 20.95 4.72
N SER A 74 3.39 21.05 3.51
CA SER A 74 2.71 20.74 2.24
C SER A 74 2.83 19.26 1.85
N ARG A 75 3.67 18.46 2.57
CA ARG A 75 3.97 17.06 2.24
C ARG A 75 3.96 16.18 3.48
N ASN A 76 3.76 14.89 3.28
CA ASN A 76 3.98 13.89 4.32
C ASN A 76 5.47 13.76 4.64
N ALA A 77 5.80 13.41 5.88
CA ALA A 77 7.16 13.51 6.40
C ALA A 77 8.17 12.56 5.72
N LEU A 78 7.76 11.35 5.34
CA LEU A 78 8.65 10.31 4.81
C LEU A 78 8.26 9.79 3.43
N PHE A 79 6.98 9.80 3.10
CA PHE A 79 6.45 9.27 1.85
C PHE A 79 5.15 9.97 1.48
N ASP A 80 4.90 10.10 0.20
CA ASP A 80 3.67 10.68 -0.35
C ASP A 80 2.75 9.60 -0.95
N THR A 81 3.24 8.35 -1.00
CA THR A 81 2.51 7.21 -1.57
C THR A 81 2.27 6.13 -0.52
N MET A 82 1.04 5.65 -0.45
CA MET A 82 0.60 4.58 0.43
C MET A 82 0.23 3.33 -0.38
N PHE A 83 0.55 2.16 0.16
CA PHE A 83 0.09 0.87 -0.35
C PHE A 83 -0.56 0.08 0.77
N GLU A 84 -1.75 -0.42 0.55
CA GLU A 84 -2.46 -1.30 1.49
C GLU A 84 -2.90 -2.58 0.78
N LEU A 85 -2.55 -3.73 1.36
CA LEU A 85 -3.08 -5.02 0.94
C LEU A 85 -4.02 -5.55 2.02
N LYS A 86 -5.28 -5.75 1.65
CA LYS A 86 -6.33 -6.29 2.52
C LYS A 86 -6.64 -7.72 2.09
N THR A 87 -6.64 -8.63 3.04
CA THR A 87 -7.25 -9.94 2.84
C THR A 87 -8.75 -9.79 3.04
N PHE A 88 -9.53 -10.22 2.07
CA PHE A 88 -10.99 -10.16 2.16
C PHE A 88 -11.49 -11.24 3.11
N GLU A 89 -11.66 -10.90 4.37
CA GLU A 89 -12.46 -11.70 5.28
C GLU A 89 -13.92 -11.29 5.10
N GLN A 90 -14.68 -12.11 4.39
CA GLN A 90 -16.13 -11.98 4.30
C GLN A 90 -16.71 -12.32 5.68
N GLN A 91 -16.76 -11.33 6.57
CA GLN A 91 -17.60 -11.45 7.75
C GLN A 91 -19.05 -11.22 7.30
N GLU A 92 -19.74 -12.29 6.99
CA GLU A 92 -21.18 -12.26 6.84
C GLU A 92 -21.79 -12.00 8.23
N PHE A 93 -22.15 -10.77 8.49
CA PHE A 93 -22.97 -10.45 9.66
C PHE A 93 -24.41 -10.85 9.33
N GLU A 94 -24.80 -12.05 9.71
CA GLU A 94 -26.20 -12.47 9.72
C GLU A 94 -26.84 -11.97 11.01
N LEU A 95 -27.66 -10.96 10.91
CA LEU A 95 -28.60 -10.58 11.95
C LEU A 95 -30.01 -10.91 11.46
N GLU A 96 -30.79 -11.60 12.29
CA GLU A 96 -32.14 -12.03 11.95
C GLU A 96 -32.99 -10.85 11.46
N GLY A 97 -33.48 -10.92 10.22
CA GLY A 97 -34.29 -9.89 9.59
C GLY A 97 -33.53 -8.69 9.01
N LEU A 98 -32.19 -8.69 9.00
CA LEU A 98 -31.39 -7.62 8.42
C LEU A 98 -30.45 -8.13 7.34
N THR A 99 -30.42 -7.42 6.23
CA THR A 99 -29.45 -7.68 5.14
C THR A 99 -28.50 -6.49 5.04
N PHE A 100 -27.21 -6.75 5.22
CA PHE A 100 -26.16 -5.72 5.06
C PHE A 100 -25.69 -5.69 3.61
N LYS A 101 -25.70 -4.51 3.01
CA LYS A 101 -25.16 -4.26 1.67
C LYS A 101 -24.12 -3.16 1.73
N PRO A 102 -22.98 -3.31 1.05
CA PRO A 102 -22.03 -2.21 0.89
C PRO A 102 -22.75 -1.01 0.25
N TYR A 103 -22.59 0.15 0.85
CA TYR A 103 -23.06 1.42 0.28
C TYR A 103 -21.85 2.20 -0.20
N PRO A 104 -21.72 2.47 -1.51
CA PRO A 104 -20.61 3.25 -2.03
C PRO A 104 -20.68 4.67 -1.45
N THR A 105 -19.62 5.10 -0.78
CA THR A 105 -19.46 6.45 -0.29
C THR A 105 -18.32 7.12 -1.02
N ASP A 106 -18.58 8.26 -1.63
CA ASP A 106 -17.52 9.09 -2.18
C ASP A 106 -16.78 9.77 -1.04
N ASN A 107 -15.49 9.47 -0.91
CA ASN A 107 -14.62 10.20 0.01
C ASN A 107 -13.93 11.33 -0.77
N PRO A 108 -14.29 12.61 -0.52
CA PRO A 108 -13.74 13.72 -1.29
C PRO A 108 -12.34 14.15 -0.84
N THR A 109 -11.73 13.44 0.12
CA THR A 109 -10.42 13.81 0.67
C THR A 109 -9.41 12.68 0.51
N SER A 110 -8.22 13.00 0.02
CA SER A 110 -7.07 12.11 -0.01
C SER A 110 -6.07 12.53 1.08
N LYS A 111 -5.57 11.57 1.84
CA LYS A 111 -4.53 11.82 2.87
C LYS A 111 -3.12 11.85 2.29
N PHE A 112 -2.91 11.14 1.19
CA PHE A 112 -1.63 11.03 0.50
C PHE A 112 -1.79 11.50 -0.93
N ASP A 113 -0.66 11.74 -1.60
CA ASP A 113 -0.67 12.09 -3.02
C ASP A 113 -1.29 10.98 -3.86
N LEU A 114 -0.95 9.73 -3.51
CA LEU A 114 -1.46 8.53 -4.16
C LEU A 114 -1.56 7.37 -3.16
N THR A 115 -2.70 6.68 -3.14
CA THR A 115 -2.88 5.43 -2.41
C THR A 115 -3.28 4.33 -3.38
N LEU A 116 -2.60 3.18 -3.31
CA LEU A 116 -3.01 1.95 -3.97
C LEU A 116 -3.55 1.00 -2.90
N ASP A 117 -4.86 0.76 -2.94
CA ASP A 117 -5.52 -0.28 -2.16
C ASP A 117 -5.67 -1.53 -3.01
N ALA A 118 -5.24 -2.66 -2.48
CA ALA A 118 -5.40 -3.97 -3.08
C ALA A 118 -6.18 -4.87 -2.14
N VAL A 119 -7.23 -5.50 -2.64
CA VAL A 119 -8.08 -6.43 -1.88
C VAL A 119 -8.05 -7.79 -2.54
N GLU A 120 -7.56 -8.79 -1.83
CA GLU A 120 -7.58 -10.16 -2.31
C GLU A 120 -9.01 -10.70 -2.30
N GLN A 121 -9.46 -11.24 -3.43
CA GLN A 121 -10.79 -11.81 -3.65
C GLN A 121 -10.65 -13.21 -4.27
N PRO A 122 -11.69 -14.06 -4.20
CA PRO A 122 -11.63 -15.40 -4.81
C PRO A 122 -11.29 -15.41 -6.30
N GLU A 123 -11.72 -14.37 -7.04
CA GLU A 123 -11.51 -14.25 -8.48
C GLU A 123 -10.21 -13.52 -8.86
N GLY A 124 -9.47 -12.96 -7.88
CA GLY A 124 -8.25 -12.19 -8.12
C GLY A 124 -8.04 -11.07 -7.13
N ILE A 125 -7.27 -10.06 -7.52
CA ILE A 125 -6.98 -8.90 -6.68
C ILE A 125 -7.70 -7.67 -7.25
N LEU A 126 -8.62 -7.11 -6.46
CA LEU A 126 -9.23 -5.82 -6.79
C LEU A 126 -8.31 -4.70 -6.34
N CYS A 127 -7.88 -3.86 -7.29
CA CYS A 127 -7.06 -2.69 -7.02
C CYS A 127 -7.85 -1.41 -7.20
N SER A 128 -7.70 -0.46 -6.27
CA SER A 128 -8.24 0.90 -6.37
C SER A 128 -7.17 1.94 -6.12
N LEU A 129 -7.23 3.05 -6.87
CA LEU A 129 -6.31 4.18 -6.76
C LEU A 129 -7.05 5.40 -6.22
N GLU A 130 -6.73 5.80 -4.99
CA GLU A 130 -7.10 7.10 -4.43
C GLU A 130 -5.98 8.11 -4.70
N TYR A 131 -6.31 9.33 -5.08
CA TYR A 131 -5.33 10.34 -5.44
C TYR A 131 -5.77 11.76 -5.09
N SER A 132 -4.78 12.64 -4.90
CA SER A 132 -5.00 14.05 -4.69
C SER A 132 -5.36 14.74 -6.03
N THR A 133 -6.59 15.25 -6.13
CA THR A 133 -7.06 16.01 -7.31
C THR A 133 -6.38 17.35 -7.48
N ALA A 134 -5.67 17.83 -6.45
CA ALA A 134 -4.82 19.01 -6.55
C ALA A 134 -3.52 18.73 -7.32
N LEU A 135 -3.07 17.46 -7.37
CA LEU A 135 -1.80 17.06 -8.01
C LEU A 135 -2.03 16.32 -9.32
N TYR A 136 -3.07 15.51 -9.42
CA TYR A 136 -3.29 14.62 -10.55
C TYR A 136 -4.65 14.86 -11.21
N LYS A 137 -4.64 14.79 -12.54
CA LYS A 137 -5.88 14.75 -13.33
C LYS A 137 -6.39 13.32 -13.44
N PRO A 138 -7.71 13.11 -13.57
CA PRO A 138 -8.30 11.78 -13.74
C PRO A 138 -7.66 10.97 -14.87
N GLU A 139 -7.35 11.62 -16.00
CA GLU A 139 -6.75 10.95 -17.16
C GLU A 139 -5.32 10.46 -16.87
N THR A 140 -4.59 11.16 -15.98
CA THR A 140 -3.26 10.74 -15.53
C THR A 140 -3.34 9.48 -14.69
N ILE A 141 -4.30 9.42 -13.78
CA ILE A 141 -4.52 8.23 -12.93
C ILE A 141 -5.03 7.05 -13.74
N ALA A 142 -5.91 7.29 -14.71
CA ALA A 142 -6.36 6.23 -15.63
C ALA A 142 -5.17 5.60 -16.39
N ARG A 143 -4.20 6.42 -16.85
CA ARG A 143 -2.96 5.89 -17.45
C ARG A 143 -2.09 5.15 -16.45
N PHE A 144 -1.98 5.63 -15.20
CA PHE A 144 -1.23 4.91 -14.17
C PHE A 144 -1.82 3.51 -13.92
N ALA A 145 -3.14 3.40 -13.85
CA ALA A 145 -3.80 2.11 -13.71
C ALA A 145 -3.53 1.18 -14.90
N GLN A 146 -3.53 1.72 -16.12
CA GLN A 146 -3.19 0.97 -17.31
C GLN A 146 -1.73 0.50 -17.29
N HIS A 147 -0.77 1.41 -17.04
CA HIS A 147 0.64 1.06 -16.95
C HIS A 147 0.92 0.06 -15.83
N PHE A 148 0.24 0.18 -14.69
CA PHE A 148 0.34 -0.79 -13.60
C PHE A 148 -0.11 -2.18 -14.07
N THR A 149 -1.24 -2.26 -14.77
CA THR A 149 -1.75 -3.53 -15.30
C THR A 149 -0.78 -4.16 -16.31
N GLU A 150 -0.22 -3.37 -17.22
CA GLU A 150 0.77 -3.86 -18.19
C GLU A 150 2.08 -4.28 -17.49
N LEU A 151 2.52 -3.52 -16.48
CA LEU A 151 3.68 -3.90 -15.68
C LEU A 151 3.46 -5.24 -14.96
N VAL A 152 2.31 -5.43 -14.33
CA VAL A 152 1.96 -6.71 -13.67
C VAL A 152 1.97 -7.85 -14.68
N ARG A 153 1.43 -7.64 -15.88
CA ARG A 153 1.48 -8.63 -16.96
C ARG A 153 2.92 -8.93 -17.40
N ALA A 154 3.73 -7.91 -17.63
CA ALA A 154 5.12 -8.05 -18.05
C ALA A 154 5.97 -8.84 -17.04
N ILE A 155 5.88 -8.50 -15.75
CA ILE A 155 6.62 -9.20 -14.70
C ILE A 155 6.16 -10.65 -14.50
N THR A 156 4.87 -10.93 -14.74
CA THR A 156 4.32 -12.28 -14.64
C THR A 156 4.82 -13.17 -15.79
N LEU A 157 4.89 -12.61 -17.00
CA LEU A 157 5.37 -13.33 -18.18
C LEU A 157 6.90 -13.46 -18.23
N HIS A 158 7.62 -12.45 -17.76
CA HIS A 158 9.07 -12.34 -17.89
C HIS A 158 9.77 -11.98 -16.58
N PRO A 159 9.63 -12.78 -15.50
CA PRO A 159 10.11 -12.42 -14.16
C PRO A 159 11.65 -12.35 -14.05
N GLN A 160 12.37 -12.91 -15.01
CA GLN A 160 13.84 -12.90 -15.09
C GLN A 160 14.39 -11.70 -15.89
N GLN A 161 13.52 -10.89 -16.50
CA GLN A 161 13.99 -9.70 -17.22
C GLN A 161 14.45 -8.61 -16.25
N PRO A 162 15.47 -7.82 -16.63
CA PRO A 162 15.84 -6.61 -15.91
C PRO A 162 14.66 -5.63 -15.85
N LEU A 163 14.55 -4.92 -14.74
CA LEU A 163 13.46 -3.94 -14.54
C LEU A 163 13.39 -2.88 -15.65
N ALA A 164 14.55 -2.46 -16.16
CA ALA A 164 14.63 -1.50 -17.26
C ALA A 164 14.15 -2.03 -18.62
N ALA A 165 14.01 -3.36 -18.75
CA ALA A 165 13.55 -4.00 -19.99
C ALA A 165 12.05 -4.35 -19.95
N LEU A 166 11.38 -4.09 -18.83
CA LEU A 166 9.94 -4.29 -18.70
C LEU A 166 9.19 -3.18 -19.43
N ASP A 167 8.36 -3.59 -20.39
CA ASP A 167 7.53 -2.67 -21.13
C ASP A 167 6.26 -2.34 -20.31
N MET A 168 5.95 -1.05 -20.22
CA MET A 168 4.77 -0.54 -19.50
C MET A 168 3.81 0.25 -20.43
N VAL A 169 4.10 0.29 -21.72
CA VAL A 169 3.35 1.11 -22.70
C VAL A 169 2.89 0.26 -23.87
#